data_5984f6b0a144ff4e6fc2eb3a265287cc
#
_entry.id   5984f6b0a144ff4e6fc2eb3a265287cc
#
_cell.length_a   1.000
_cell.length_b   1.000
_cell.length_c   1.000
_cell.angle_alpha   90.00
_cell.angle_beta   90.00
_cell.angle_gamma   90.00
#
_symmetry.space_group_name_H-M   'P 1'
#
loop_
_entity.id
_entity.type
_entity.pdbx_description
1 polymer ?
#
loop_
_entity_poly.entity_id
_entity_poly.type
_entity_poly.pdbx_seq_one_letter_code
_entity_poly.pdbx_strand_id
1 'polypeptide(L)'
;MKLKQKILTLVLSLCVVAACLPVVASAETAPQGLWTDYAASAFDGGSGTKADPYQIATAEQLALLAADVNSGAGSKTHTKEYFKLMDNIDLSAHVWTPLGYETYASGGGDAKAFQGYFDGNGKKITGLYVDERTGNSWGKNRSAGLFGVIASIGSEEPIIQNLTVENGTVFAGDGNATSGDWYGAGVLIGRINPMHGTAYAVIKNCTVSGTVSSTKNAAGLVGDSNYIHFENCTADVKVNGYSTAGGFVGNTFASEFTGCVAKGDVTSYGWCTGGFAGVLYWDTTVKHCAAFGNVEAGDWRIGGFAGFAQTNVTIANSIAAGDVKSNLSNWDPKAGGFLGEALYDKGNNNGQESEFVKLEKCHAAGKVTTAKTDGSIGGLLGSDESKNISVVGCSFDNVKNASLAGVGSNPTGTYGITAQNTAAVASGICENYY
;
A
#
# COMPACT_ATOMS: atom_id res chain seq x y z
N MET A 1 15.69 63.00 5.29
CA MET A 1 15.98 61.75 4.54
C MET A 1 16.29 60.57 5.46
N LYS A 2 17.07 60.70 6.52
CA LYS A 2 17.47 59.58 7.42
C LYS A 2 16.35 58.97 8.27
N LEU A 3 15.27 59.70 8.58
CA LEU A 3 14.17 59.18 9.42
C LEU A 3 13.19 58.33 8.62
N LYS A 4 12.91 58.69 7.37
CA LYS A 4 12.03 57.90 6.47
C LYS A 4 12.63 56.54 6.08
N GLN A 5 13.97 56.46 5.93
CA GLN A 5 14.65 55.19 5.66
C GLN A 5 14.61 54.25 6.86
N LYS A 6 14.72 54.75 8.09
CA LYS A 6 14.65 53.92 9.32
C LYS A 6 13.24 53.35 9.55
N ILE A 7 12.18 54.12 9.21
CA ILE A 7 10.80 53.65 9.34
C ILE A 7 10.51 52.63 8.26
N LEU A 8 11.00 52.81 7.03
CA LEU A 8 10.82 51.81 5.95
C LEU A 8 11.54 50.48 6.25
N THR A 9 12.74 50.53 6.83
CA THR A 9 13.48 49.32 7.23
C THR A 9 12.81 48.61 8.42
N LEU A 10 12.21 49.35 9.35
CA LEU A 10 11.49 48.74 10.47
C LEU A 10 10.17 48.09 10.03
N VAL A 11 9.44 48.69 9.07
CA VAL A 11 8.21 48.09 8.52
C VAL A 11 8.52 46.87 7.67
N LEU A 12 9.61 46.86 6.87
CA LEU A 12 10.01 45.69 6.12
C LEU A 12 10.50 44.55 7.02
N SER A 13 11.20 44.86 8.14
CA SER A 13 11.62 43.79 9.07
C SER A 13 10.45 43.21 9.86
N LEU A 14 9.39 43.99 10.15
CA LEU A 14 8.20 43.48 10.81
C LEU A 14 7.35 42.59 9.86
N CYS A 15 7.29 42.91 8.56
CA CYS A 15 6.59 42.10 7.59
C CYS A 15 7.31 40.75 7.29
N VAL A 16 8.64 40.71 7.37
CA VAL A 16 9.40 39.46 7.18
C VAL A 16 9.31 38.54 8.41
N VAL A 17 9.20 39.12 9.62
CA VAL A 17 9.01 38.29 10.85
C VAL A 17 7.59 37.73 10.94
N ALA A 18 6.57 38.42 10.40
CA ALA A 18 5.21 37.88 10.37
C ALA A 18 5.00 36.75 9.33
N ALA A 19 5.87 36.67 8.32
CA ALA A 19 5.82 35.59 7.30
C ALA A 19 6.55 34.28 7.72
N CYS A 20 7.27 34.31 8.86
CA CYS A 20 8.04 33.18 9.40
C CYS A 20 7.46 32.61 10.70
N LEU A 21 6.27 33.02 11.09
CA LEU A 21 5.56 32.24 12.12
C LEU A 21 5.20 30.88 11.49
N PRO A 22 5.67 29.75 12.04
CA PRO A 22 5.14 28.49 11.60
C PRO A 22 3.63 28.57 11.82
N VAL A 23 2.86 28.35 10.77
CA VAL A 23 1.46 27.96 10.93
C VAL A 23 1.56 26.69 11.76
N VAL A 24 1.36 26.83 13.06
CA VAL A 24 1.07 25.67 13.92
C VAL A 24 -0.27 25.18 13.38
N ALA A 25 -0.22 24.28 12.40
CA ALA A 25 -1.37 23.44 12.12
C ALA A 25 -1.73 22.89 13.50
N SER A 26 -2.90 23.27 14.02
CA SER A 26 -3.42 22.67 15.23
C SER A 26 -3.34 21.17 14.98
N ALA A 27 -2.52 20.47 15.75
CA ALA A 27 -2.52 19.02 15.72
C ALA A 27 -3.97 18.65 16.01
N GLU A 28 -4.65 18.15 15.00
CA GLU A 28 -6.01 17.65 15.15
C GLU A 28 -5.95 16.62 16.27
N THR A 29 -6.59 16.89 17.39
CA THR A 29 -6.53 15.99 18.55
C THR A 29 -7.18 14.68 18.10
N ALA A 30 -6.46 13.56 18.29
CA ALA A 30 -6.98 12.25 17.96
C ALA A 30 -8.38 12.06 18.58
N PRO A 31 -9.33 11.46 17.87
CA PRO A 31 -10.65 11.18 18.40
C PRO A 31 -10.56 10.33 19.66
N GLN A 32 -11.54 10.44 20.53
CA GLN A 32 -11.57 9.75 21.82
C GLN A 32 -12.67 8.69 21.85
N GLY A 33 -12.46 7.59 22.60
CA GLY A 33 -13.39 6.45 22.64
C GLY A 33 -13.35 5.59 21.39
N LEU A 34 -13.98 4.45 21.42
CA LEU A 34 -14.03 3.51 20.31
C LEU A 34 -15.42 3.49 19.67
N TRP A 35 -15.49 3.43 18.36
CA TRP A 35 -16.79 3.29 17.67
C TRP A 35 -17.58 2.06 18.13
N THR A 36 -16.92 0.97 18.53
CA THR A 36 -17.58 -0.23 19.07
C THR A 36 -18.36 0.01 20.35
N ASP A 37 -18.03 1.06 21.13
CA ASP A 37 -18.80 1.45 22.33
C ASP A 37 -20.13 2.11 21.97
N TYR A 38 -20.30 2.55 20.72
CA TYR A 38 -21.48 3.19 20.16
C TYR A 38 -22.18 2.34 19.11
N ALA A 39 -21.85 1.06 19.03
CA ALA A 39 -22.42 0.13 18.06
C ALA A 39 -23.96 0.10 18.15
N ALA A 40 -24.62 0.16 17.00
CA ALA A 40 -26.07 0.01 16.92
C ALA A 40 -26.55 -1.37 17.40
N SER A 41 -27.81 -1.51 17.71
CA SER A 41 -28.41 -2.80 18.08
C SER A 41 -28.88 -3.63 16.87
N ALA A 42 -28.97 -3.03 15.69
CA ALA A 42 -29.39 -3.67 14.44
C ALA A 42 -28.92 -2.88 13.23
N PHE A 43 -28.86 -3.54 12.07
CA PHE A 43 -28.71 -2.90 10.76
C PHE A 43 -30.01 -2.21 10.33
N ASP A 44 -29.94 -1.33 9.33
CA ASP A 44 -31.10 -0.58 8.83
C ASP A 44 -32.13 -1.48 8.13
N GLY A 45 -31.69 -2.66 7.63
CA GLY A 45 -32.54 -3.64 6.97
C GLY A 45 -31.73 -4.75 6.32
N GLY A 46 -32.41 -5.59 5.56
CA GLY A 46 -31.85 -6.73 4.88
C GLY A 46 -31.77 -7.99 5.76
N SER A 47 -31.49 -9.12 5.12
CA SER A 47 -31.36 -10.44 5.76
C SER A 47 -29.93 -11.01 5.65
N GLY A 48 -28.96 -10.24 5.09
CA GLY A 48 -27.57 -10.66 4.91
C GLY A 48 -27.35 -11.63 3.78
N THR A 49 -28.35 -11.87 2.94
CA THR A 49 -28.23 -12.71 1.76
C THR A 49 -27.77 -11.90 0.53
N LYS A 50 -27.31 -12.56 -0.51
CA LYS A 50 -26.92 -11.90 -1.77
C LYS A 50 -28.07 -11.12 -2.41
N ALA A 51 -29.31 -11.62 -2.28
CA ALA A 51 -30.50 -10.98 -2.85
C ALA A 51 -31.00 -9.84 -1.96
N ASP A 52 -30.72 -9.87 -0.66
CA ASP A 52 -31.17 -8.93 0.36
C ASP A 52 -30.05 -8.67 1.37
N PRO A 53 -28.98 -7.90 0.98
CA PRO A 53 -27.84 -7.61 1.86
C PRO A 53 -28.26 -6.80 3.10
N TYR A 54 -27.58 -6.98 4.22
CA TYR A 54 -27.68 -6.09 5.34
C TYR A 54 -27.36 -4.65 4.92
N GLN A 55 -28.20 -3.71 5.34
CA GLN A 55 -28.11 -2.29 4.98
C GLN A 55 -27.42 -1.52 6.10
N ILE A 56 -26.39 -0.75 5.75
CA ILE A 56 -25.60 0.06 6.67
C ILE A 56 -25.71 1.52 6.22
N ALA A 57 -26.38 2.34 7.04
CA ALA A 57 -26.59 3.76 6.76
C ALA A 57 -25.85 4.70 7.73
N THR A 58 -25.36 4.19 8.88
CA THR A 58 -24.72 5.01 9.92
C THR A 58 -23.39 4.40 10.39
N ALA A 59 -22.58 5.23 11.07
CA ALA A 59 -21.32 4.78 11.67
C ALA A 59 -21.53 3.75 12.78
N GLU A 60 -22.60 3.88 13.57
CA GLU A 60 -22.97 2.93 14.62
C GLU A 60 -23.35 1.56 14.05
N GLN A 61 -23.98 1.51 12.87
CA GLN A 61 -24.28 0.25 12.19
C GLN A 61 -23.02 -0.39 11.58
N LEU A 62 -22.08 0.42 11.08
CA LEU A 62 -20.78 -0.09 10.64
C LEU A 62 -19.95 -0.60 11.84
N ALA A 63 -20.06 0.08 12.98
CA ALA A 63 -19.45 -0.35 14.23
C ALA A 63 -20.07 -1.65 14.78
N LEU A 64 -21.38 -1.86 14.59
CA LEU A 64 -22.02 -3.14 14.88
C LEU A 64 -21.40 -4.28 14.09
N LEU A 65 -21.20 -4.10 12.78
CA LEU A 65 -20.52 -5.11 11.96
C LEU A 65 -19.11 -5.42 12.51
N ALA A 66 -18.34 -4.38 12.85
CA ALA A 66 -16.99 -4.57 13.41
C ALA A 66 -17.04 -5.33 14.77
N ALA A 67 -17.97 -4.98 15.65
CA ALA A 67 -18.14 -5.63 16.93
C ALA A 67 -18.55 -7.12 16.77
N ASP A 68 -19.47 -7.41 15.87
CA ASP A 68 -19.96 -8.78 15.63
C ASP A 68 -18.88 -9.67 15.02
N VAL A 69 -18.17 -9.23 13.98
CA VAL A 69 -17.04 -9.95 13.39
C VAL A 69 -15.94 -10.17 14.44
N ASN A 70 -15.61 -9.14 15.21
CA ASN A 70 -14.56 -9.18 16.22
C ASN A 70 -14.93 -10.01 17.46
N SER A 71 -16.21 -10.25 17.74
CA SER A 71 -16.62 -11.09 18.86
C SER A 71 -16.19 -12.54 18.68
N GLY A 72 -16.20 -13.06 17.47
CA GLY A 72 -15.79 -14.43 17.13
C GLY A 72 -16.58 -15.52 17.85
N ALA A 73 -17.68 -15.17 18.50
CA ALA A 73 -18.45 -16.09 19.35
C ALA A 73 -19.94 -16.07 19.01
N GLY A 74 -20.52 -17.22 18.80
CA GLY A 74 -21.97 -17.42 18.66
C GLY A 74 -22.50 -17.37 17.23
N SER A 75 -23.83 -17.42 17.10
CA SER A 75 -24.55 -17.51 15.82
C SER A 75 -24.71 -16.17 15.06
N LYS A 76 -24.12 -15.09 15.56
CA LYS A 76 -24.21 -13.74 15.01
C LYS A 76 -22.84 -13.11 14.80
N THR A 77 -21.93 -13.81 14.14
CA THR A 77 -20.58 -13.27 13.88
C THR A 77 -20.51 -12.43 12.62
N HIS A 78 -21.53 -12.45 11.78
CA HIS A 78 -21.64 -11.71 10.53
C HIS A 78 -20.37 -11.73 9.65
N THR A 79 -19.62 -12.81 9.70
CA THR A 79 -18.34 -12.91 8.99
C THR A 79 -18.48 -13.19 7.49
N LYS A 80 -19.58 -13.83 7.07
CA LYS A 80 -19.76 -14.38 5.70
C LYS A 80 -20.95 -13.80 4.93
N GLU A 81 -21.71 -12.92 5.54
CA GLU A 81 -22.91 -12.36 4.95
C GLU A 81 -22.61 -11.24 3.95
N TYR A 82 -23.65 -10.74 3.32
CA TYR A 82 -23.62 -9.64 2.36
C TYR A 82 -24.05 -8.34 3.02
N PHE A 83 -23.24 -7.28 2.80
CA PHE A 83 -23.43 -5.94 3.35
C PHE A 83 -23.42 -4.91 2.23
N LYS A 84 -24.22 -3.86 2.39
CA LYS A 84 -24.30 -2.75 1.45
C LYS A 84 -24.42 -1.42 2.18
N LEU A 85 -23.59 -0.44 1.79
CA LEU A 85 -23.73 0.93 2.28
C LEU A 85 -24.93 1.61 1.62
N MET A 86 -25.74 2.25 2.43
CA MET A 86 -26.90 3.01 1.97
C MET A 86 -26.62 4.51 1.92
N ASP A 87 -25.74 5.01 2.79
CA ASP A 87 -25.34 6.41 2.89
C ASP A 87 -23.82 6.57 3.04
N ASN A 88 -23.33 7.82 2.88
CA ASN A 88 -21.98 8.17 3.25
C ASN A 88 -21.83 8.13 4.78
N ILE A 89 -20.70 7.65 5.26
CA ILE A 89 -20.44 7.45 6.69
C ILE A 89 -19.26 8.32 7.13
N ASP A 90 -19.45 9.10 8.20
CA ASP A 90 -18.40 9.86 8.86
C ASP A 90 -17.94 9.13 10.13
N LEU A 91 -16.66 8.75 10.18
CA LEU A 91 -16.03 8.07 11.31
C LEU A 91 -15.18 9.02 12.18
N SER A 92 -15.19 10.32 11.96
CA SER A 92 -14.31 11.29 12.61
C SER A 92 -14.51 11.43 14.12
N ALA A 93 -15.67 11.01 14.65
CA ALA A 93 -16.00 11.22 16.07
C ALA A 93 -15.23 10.32 17.04
N HIS A 94 -14.90 9.09 16.65
CA HIS A 94 -14.28 8.09 17.52
C HIS A 94 -13.19 7.30 16.79
N VAL A 95 -12.30 6.66 17.55
CA VAL A 95 -11.28 5.76 17.03
C VAL A 95 -11.97 4.52 16.45
N TRP A 96 -11.59 4.16 15.22
CA TRP A 96 -12.11 2.97 14.57
C TRP A 96 -11.42 1.71 15.08
N THR A 97 -12.19 0.70 15.44
CA THR A 97 -11.70 -0.65 15.69
C THR A 97 -11.71 -1.41 14.37
N PRO A 98 -10.55 -1.87 13.84
CA PRO A 98 -10.49 -2.60 12.57
C PRO A 98 -11.46 -3.79 12.55
N LEU A 99 -12.18 -3.93 11.42
CA LEU A 99 -13.12 -5.02 11.20
C LEU A 99 -12.35 -6.31 10.89
N GLY A 100 -12.43 -7.29 11.78
CA GLY A 100 -11.63 -8.50 11.73
C GLY A 100 -10.24 -8.35 12.34
N TYR A 101 -9.76 -9.36 13.05
CA TYR A 101 -8.40 -9.40 13.59
C TYR A 101 -7.86 -10.82 13.70
N GLU A 102 -6.53 -10.91 13.76
CA GLU A 102 -5.82 -12.17 13.95
C GLU A 102 -5.72 -12.52 15.44
N THR A 103 -5.93 -13.79 15.74
CA THR A 103 -5.52 -14.37 17.03
C THR A 103 -4.29 -15.23 16.75
N TYR A 104 -3.10 -14.75 17.10
CA TYR A 104 -1.90 -15.59 17.13
C TYR A 104 -1.97 -16.54 18.34
N ALA A 105 -2.91 -17.46 18.33
CA ALA A 105 -2.79 -18.67 19.14
C ALA A 105 -2.09 -19.72 18.26
N SER A 106 -0.98 -20.24 18.71
CA SER A 106 -0.24 -21.32 18.07
C SER A 106 -1.21 -22.46 17.67
N GLY A 107 -1.59 -22.49 16.39
CA GLY A 107 -2.51 -23.52 15.91
C GLY A 107 -3.54 -23.07 14.87
N GLY A 108 -3.49 -21.83 14.43
CA GLY A 108 -4.24 -21.33 13.26
C GLY A 108 -5.74 -21.24 13.50
N GLY A 109 -6.23 -20.07 13.65
CA GLY A 109 -7.65 -19.84 13.68
C GLY A 109 -7.93 -18.34 13.48
N ASP A 110 -7.99 -17.85 12.22
CA ASP A 110 -8.53 -16.53 11.96
C ASP A 110 -10.06 -16.55 12.05
N ALA A 111 -10.56 -17.09 13.17
CA ALA A 111 -12.01 -17.21 13.40
C ALA A 111 -12.71 -15.85 13.42
N LYS A 112 -11.94 -14.76 13.40
CA LYS A 112 -12.43 -13.38 13.50
C LYS A 112 -12.12 -12.53 12.25
N ALA A 113 -11.74 -13.12 11.15
CA ALA A 113 -11.53 -12.43 9.89
C ALA A 113 -12.86 -12.21 9.16
N PHE A 114 -12.96 -11.11 8.43
CA PHE A 114 -14.09 -10.89 7.53
C PHE A 114 -13.95 -11.79 6.29
N GLN A 115 -15.02 -12.48 5.93
CA GLN A 115 -15.07 -13.47 4.86
C GLN A 115 -16.25 -13.22 3.91
N GLY A 116 -16.95 -12.12 4.13
CA GLY A 116 -18.22 -11.80 3.46
C GLY A 116 -18.05 -10.91 2.24
N TYR A 117 -19.18 -10.39 1.82
CA TYR A 117 -19.31 -9.48 0.69
C TYR A 117 -19.68 -8.09 1.18
N PHE A 118 -18.84 -7.09 0.85
CA PHE A 118 -19.08 -5.69 1.24
C PHE A 118 -19.15 -4.80 -0.01
N ASP A 119 -20.34 -4.26 -0.29
CA ASP A 119 -20.54 -3.32 -1.38
C ASP A 119 -20.67 -1.89 -0.84
N GLY A 120 -19.68 -1.08 -1.11
CA GLY A 120 -19.73 0.35 -0.80
C GLY A 120 -20.80 1.13 -1.57
N ASN A 121 -21.39 0.53 -2.64
CA ASN A 121 -22.48 1.12 -3.41
C ASN A 121 -22.18 2.55 -3.93
N GLY A 122 -20.92 2.83 -4.20
CA GLY A 122 -20.44 4.17 -4.60
C GLY A 122 -20.48 5.22 -3.49
N LYS A 123 -20.70 4.81 -2.24
CA LYS A 123 -20.68 5.69 -1.07
C LYS A 123 -19.27 5.90 -0.54
N LYS A 124 -19.14 6.87 0.36
CA LYS A 124 -17.88 7.27 0.98
C LYS A 124 -17.88 7.02 2.47
N ILE A 125 -16.74 6.58 2.98
CA ILE A 125 -16.40 6.60 4.40
C ILE A 125 -15.34 7.69 4.58
N THR A 126 -15.55 8.61 5.52
CA THR A 126 -14.63 9.73 5.80
C THR A 126 -14.19 9.70 7.27
N GLY A 127 -13.06 10.36 7.58
CA GLY A 127 -12.60 10.51 8.96
C GLY A 127 -12.17 9.22 9.65
N LEU A 128 -11.81 8.17 8.90
CA LEU A 128 -11.28 6.93 9.46
C LEU A 128 -10.01 7.22 10.26
N TYR A 129 -9.99 6.90 11.56
CA TYR A 129 -8.82 6.98 12.41
C TYR A 129 -8.59 5.66 13.14
N VAL A 130 -7.47 4.99 12.83
CA VAL A 130 -7.06 3.71 13.41
C VAL A 130 -5.74 3.91 14.15
N ASP A 131 -5.67 3.46 15.40
CA ASP A 131 -4.42 3.49 16.18
C ASP A 131 -4.17 2.15 16.89
N GLU A 132 -3.39 1.30 16.25
CA GLU A 132 -2.97 -0.01 16.76
C GLU A 132 -1.51 -0.01 17.27
N ARG A 133 -0.97 1.17 17.66
CA ARG A 133 0.42 1.29 18.15
C ARG A 133 0.63 0.78 19.56
N THR A 134 -0.34 0.92 20.44
CA THR A 134 -0.16 0.68 21.88
C THR A 134 -0.68 -0.67 22.36
N GLY A 135 -1.17 -1.52 21.46
CA GLY A 135 -1.77 -2.79 21.82
C GLY A 135 -2.92 -2.58 22.81
N ASN A 136 -4.14 -2.61 22.33
CA ASN A 136 -5.30 -2.59 23.21
C ASN A 136 -5.40 -3.90 24.01
N SER A 137 -6.44 -4.04 24.85
CA SER A 137 -6.70 -5.20 25.72
C SER A 137 -6.78 -6.57 25.01
N TRP A 138 -6.63 -6.61 23.69
CA TRP A 138 -6.78 -7.81 22.85
C TRP A 138 -5.46 -8.41 22.35
N GLY A 139 -4.31 -7.84 22.71
CA GLY A 139 -2.98 -8.29 22.29
C GLY A 139 -2.22 -7.28 21.43
N LYS A 140 -0.92 -7.49 21.29
CA LYS A 140 -0.01 -6.59 20.58
C LYS A 140 -0.02 -6.89 19.08
N ASN A 141 0.30 -5.86 18.29
CA ASN A 141 0.64 -5.99 16.86
C ASN A 141 -0.50 -6.52 15.99
N ARG A 142 -1.45 -5.65 15.69
CA ARG A 142 -2.58 -5.97 14.84
C ARG A 142 -2.47 -5.36 13.47
N SER A 143 -3.06 -6.05 12.53
CA SER A 143 -3.29 -5.52 11.20
C SER A 143 -4.32 -4.40 11.25
N ALA A 144 -4.00 -3.24 10.64
CA ALA A 144 -4.72 -1.98 10.79
C ALA A 144 -5.27 -1.46 9.46
N GLY A 145 -6.54 -1.05 9.47
CA GLY A 145 -7.27 -0.47 8.34
C GLY A 145 -8.75 -0.36 8.67
N LEU A 146 -9.57 -0.01 7.69
CA LEU A 146 -11.03 -0.15 7.84
C LEU A 146 -11.37 -1.61 8.14
N PHE A 147 -10.79 -2.53 7.37
CA PHE A 147 -10.73 -3.95 7.65
C PHE A 147 -9.36 -4.29 8.23
N GLY A 148 -9.32 -4.93 9.38
CA GLY A 148 -8.07 -5.42 9.97
C GLY A 148 -7.58 -6.66 9.25
N VAL A 149 -8.41 -7.72 9.22
CA VAL A 149 -8.11 -8.97 8.53
C VAL A 149 -9.28 -9.45 7.69
N ILE A 150 -8.96 -9.82 6.45
CA ILE A 150 -9.87 -10.52 5.54
C ILE A 150 -9.29 -11.91 5.29
N ALA A 151 -10.15 -12.94 5.25
CA ALA A 151 -9.73 -14.30 4.94
C ALA A 151 -10.67 -14.96 3.95
N SER A 152 -10.13 -15.75 3.03
CA SER A 152 -10.90 -16.71 2.24
C SER A 152 -10.86 -18.08 2.93
N ILE A 153 -12.01 -18.69 3.15
CA ILE A 153 -12.11 -20.03 3.74
C ILE A 153 -12.93 -20.92 2.83
N GLY A 154 -12.29 -21.98 2.34
CA GLY A 154 -12.92 -22.90 1.41
C GLY A 154 -12.99 -22.36 -0.01
N SER A 155 -14.17 -22.41 -0.63
CA SER A 155 -14.42 -21.98 -2.02
C SER A 155 -15.10 -20.60 -2.10
N GLU A 156 -15.35 -19.93 -0.97
CA GLU A 156 -16.00 -18.63 -0.96
C GLU A 156 -14.98 -17.50 -1.09
N GLU A 157 -15.24 -16.58 -1.99
CA GLU A 157 -14.40 -15.42 -2.28
C GLU A 157 -14.94 -14.20 -1.52
N PRO A 158 -14.27 -13.69 -0.49
CA PRO A 158 -14.65 -12.41 0.10
C PRO A 158 -14.45 -11.29 -0.94
N ILE A 159 -15.44 -10.41 -1.04
CA ILE A 159 -15.43 -9.33 -2.03
C ILE A 159 -15.66 -8.00 -1.32
N ILE A 160 -14.76 -7.02 -1.58
CA ILE A 160 -14.98 -5.62 -1.24
C ILE A 160 -14.99 -4.80 -2.52
N GLN A 161 -16.05 -4.05 -2.74
CA GLN A 161 -16.19 -3.30 -3.99
C GLN A 161 -16.87 -1.95 -3.84
N ASN A 162 -16.65 -1.08 -4.86
CA ASN A 162 -17.35 0.18 -5.06
C ASN A 162 -17.32 1.10 -3.83
N LEU A 163 -16.19 1.15 -3.13
CA LEU A 163 -16.02 1.88 -1.86
C LEU A 163 -14.96 2.96 -1.99
N THR A 164 -15.26 4.15 -1.46
CA THR A 164 -14.29 5.21 -1.28
C THR A 164 -14.03 5.44 0.21
N VAL A 165 -12.75 5.46 0.63
CA VAL A 165 -12.34 5.88 1.97
C VAL A 165 -11.49 7.13 1.86
N GLU A 166 -11.99 8.27 2.32
CA GLU A 166 -11.31 9.55 2.19
C GLU A 166 -10.69 10.00 3.52
N ASN A 167 -9.45 10.53 3.45
CA ASN A 167 -8.73 11.12 4.58
C ASN A 167 -8.53 10.15 5.76
N GLY A 168 -8.26 8.87 5.47
CA GLY A 168 -7.97 7.88 6.49
C GLY A 168 -6.62 8.15 7.16
N THR A 169 -6.54 7.96 8.48
CA THR A 169 -5.30 7.99 9.26
C THR A 169 -5.13 6.65 9.95
N VAL A 170 -4.06 5.93 9.61
CA VAL A 170 -3.83 4.58 10.11
C VAL A 170 -2.44 4.46 10.71
N PHE A 171 -2.39 4.03 11.96
CA PHE A 171 -1.16 3.73 12.68
C PHE A 171 -1.13 2.27 13.11
N ALA A 172 0.01 1.57 12.89
CA ALA A 172 0.22 0.21 13.35
C ALA A 172 1.64 -0.01 13.87
N GLY A 173 1.77 -0.90 14.85
CA GLY A 173 3.05 -1.33 15.41
C GLY A 173 3.49 -0.57 16.65
N ASP A 174 4.21 -1.28 17.52
CA ASP A 174 4.67 -0.83 18.83
C ASP A 174 6.04 -0.12 18.81
N GLY A 175 6.52 0.29 17.64
CA GLY A 175 7.87 0.84 17.47
C GLY A 175 8.99 -0.21 17.46
N ASN A 176 8.67 -1.50 17.64
CA ASN A 176 9.65 -2.59 17.62
C ASN A 176 9.65 -3.33 16.27
N ALA A 177 10.45 -2.86 15.33
CA ALA A 177 10.57 -3.48 14.02
C ALA A 177 11.16 -4.91 14.02
N THR A 178 11.77 -5.32 15.13
CA THR A 178 12.42 -6.64 15.26
C THR A 178 11.50 -7.72 15.84
N SER A 179 10.27 -7.38 16.24
CA SER A 179 9.29 -8.41 16.67
C SER A 179 9.06 -9.41 15.54
N GLY A 180 8.95 -10.70 15.88
CA GLY A 180 8.64 -11.76 14.90
C GLY A 180 7.21 -11.71 14.36
N ASP A 181 6.41 -10.74 14.79
CA ASP A 181 5.00 -10.64 14.43
C ASP A 181 4.84 -10.05 13.02
N TRP A 182 4.00 -10.67 12.24
CA TRP A 182 3.63 -10.22 10.90
C TRP A 182 2.28 -9.51 10.96
N TYR A 183 2.26 -8.23 10.65
CA TYR A 183 1.03 -7.43 10.51
C TYR A 183 1.20 -6.43 9.38
N GLY A 184 0.07 -5.98 8.84
CA GLY A 184 0.01 -5.01 7.77
C GLY A 184 -0.82 -3.79 8.17
N ALA A 185 -0.52 -2.67 7.55
CA ALA A 185 -1.30 -1.45 7.65
C ALA A 185 -1.63 -0.89 6.29
N GLY A 186 -2.90 -0.65 6.02
CA GLY A 186 -3.43 0.00 4.84
C GLY A 186 -4.70 0.76 5.18
N VAL A 187 -5.07 1.77 4.39
CA VAL A 187 -6.31 2.51 4.68
C VAL A 187 -7.52 1.60 4.56
N LEU A 188 -7.56 0.73 3.55
CA LEU A 188 -8.68 -0.19 3.38
C LEU A 188 -8.51 -1.46 4.19
N ILE A 189 -7.37 -2.14 4.06
CA ILE A 189 -7.17 -3.46 4.66
C ILE A 189 -5.76 -3.55 5.26
N GLY A 190 -5.69 -4.02 6.52
CA GLY A 190 -4.42 -4.35 7.13
C GLY A 190 -3.78 -5.58 6.50
N ARG A 191 -4.48 -6.71 6.52
CA ARG A 191 -3.98 -7.98 6.01
C ARG A 191 -5.06 -8.83 5.34
N ILE A 192 -4.66 -9.52 4.27
CA ILE A 192 -5.45 -10.57 3.64
C ILE A 192 -4.70 -11.88 3.77
N ASN A 193 -5.32 -12.85 4.43
CA ASN A 193 -4.72 -14.15 4.69
C ASN A 193 -5.62 -15.28 4.16
N PRO A 194 -5.19 -16.09 3.20
CA PRO A 194 -5.94 -17.27 2.80
C PRO A 194 -5.76 -18.35 3.86
N MET A 195 -6.82 -18.63 4.61
CA MET A 195 -6.84 -19.72 5.56
C MET A 195 -7.42 -20.98 4.92
N HIS A 196 -6.59 -21.87 4.45
CA HIS A 196 -6.99 -23.17 3.96
C HIS A 196 -7.94 -23.20 2.75
N GLY A 197 -7.90 -22.17 1.88
CA GLY A 197 -8.73 -22.09 0.67
C GLY A 197 -7.90 -21.90 -0.59
N THR A 198 -8.45 -22.28 -1.72
CA THR A 198 -7.94 -22.00 -3.08
C THR A 198 -8.63 -20.77 -3.70
N ALA A 199 -9.57 -20.17 -2.98
CA ALA A 199 -10.33 -19.02 -3.45
C ALA A 199 -9.55 -17.72 -3.22
N TYR A 200 -9.56 -16.84 -4.19
CA TYR A 200 -8.96 -15.52 -4.12
C TYR A 200 -9.94 -14.53 -3.50
N ALA A 201 -9.48 -13.65 -2.62
CA ALA A 201 -10.25 -12.47 -2.29
C ALA A 201 -10.31 -11.52 -3.50
N VAL A 202 -11.36 -10.72 -3.64
CA VAL A 202 -11.52 -9.75 -4.74
C VAL A 202 -11.76 -8.36 -4.19
N ILE A 203 -10.90 -7.42 -4.57
CA ILE A 203 -11.05 -5.99 -4.23
C ILE A 203 -11.15 -5.21 -5.53
N LYS A 204 -12.28 -4.55 -5.77
CA LYS A 204 -12.48 -3.85 -7.04
C LYS A 204 -13.19 -2.51 -6.91
N ASN A 205 -12.83 -1.57 -7.80
CA ASN A 205 -13.42 -0.23 -7.86
C ASN A 205 -13.37 0.48 -6.49
N CYS A 206 -12.26 0.33 -5.76
CA CYS A 206 -12.07 0.96 -4.46
C CYS A 206 -11.06 2.10 -4.57
N THR A 207 -11.34 3.22 -3.91
CA THR A 207 -10.45 4.37 -3.85
C THR A 207 -10.18 4.73 -2.40
N VAL A 208 -8.92 4.95 -2.05
CA VAL A 208 -8.53 5.38 -0.70
C VAL A 208 -7.63 6.61 -0.76
N SER A 209 -7.73 7.48 0.26
CA SER A 209 -6.80 8.59 0.48
C SER A 209 -6.49 8.77 1.96
N GLY A 210 -5.33 9.40 2.26
CA GLY A 210 -4.95 9.67 3.65
C GLY A 210 -3.49 9.42 3.98
N THR A 211 -3.23 8.90 5.19
CA THR A 211 -1.88 8.59 5.69
C THR A 211 -1.82 7.24 6.37
N VAL A 212 -0.74 6.50 6.16
CA VAL A 212 -0.44 5.24 6.84
C VAL A 212 0.95 5.33 7.44
N SER A 213 1.09 4.91 8.70
CA SER A 213 2.39 4.75 9.37
C SER A 213 2.45 3.38 10.06
N SER A 214 3.48 2.58 9.74
CA SER A 214 3.64 1.24 10.32
C SER A 214 5.09 0.84 10.47
N THR A 215 5.38 0.04 11.49
CA THR A 215 6.72 -0.54 11.71
C THR A 215 6.93 -1.88 10.99
N LYS A 216 5.90 -2.44 10.34
CA LYS A 216 6.00 -3.65 9.49
C LYS A 216 5.56 -3.35 8.07
N ASN A 217 4.64 -4.09 7.50
CA ASN A 217 4.17 -3.89 6.13
C ASN A 217 3.24 -2.68 6.07
N ALA A 218 3.69 -1.59 5.48
CA ALA A 218 2.93 -0.35 5.33
C ALA A 218 2.51 -0.13 3.88
N ALA A 219 1.26 0.22 3.64
CA ALA A 219 0.83 0.54 2.28
C ALA A 219 -0.37 1.47 2.22
N GLY A 220 -0.62 2.02 1.04
CA GLY A 220 -1.77 2.88 0.83
C GLY A 220 -3.09 2.13 0.93
N LEU A 221 -3.23 1.02 0.18
CA LEU A 221 -4.48 0.25 0.16
C LEU A 221 -4.45 -0.94 1.11
N VAL A 222 -3.46 -1.84 0.96
CA VAL A 222 -3.37 -3.11 1.71
C VAL A 222 -1.95 -3.36 2.20
N GLY A 223 -1.77 -3.52 3.51
CA GLY A 223 -0.45 -3.73 4.11
C GLY A 223 0.21 -5.05 3.73
N ASP A 224 -0.49 -6.16 3.85
CA ASP A 224 -0.02 -7.51 3.53
C ASP A 224 -1.12 -8.31 2.84
N SER A 225 -0.81 -9.00 1.74
CA SER A 225 -1.82 -9.71 0.98
C SER A 225 -1.31 -10.99 0.35
N ASN A 226 -2.17 -12.00 0.34
CA ASN A 226 -1.92 -13.28 -0.30
C ASN A 226 -3.18 -13.73 -1.05
N TYR A 227 -3.02 -14.28 -2.25
CA TYR A 227 -4.11 -14.84 -3.06
C TYR A 227 -5.28 -13.88 -3.24
N ILE A 228 -5.03 -12.77 -3.94
CA ILE A 228 -6.04 -11.73 -4.13
C ILE A 228 -6.03 -11.20 -5.56
N HIS A 229 -7.21 -10.80 -6.04
CA HIS A 229 -7.40 -10.06 -7.27
C HIS A 229 -7.78 -8.61 -6.96
N PHE A 230 -6.93 -7.66 -7.40
CA PHE A 230 -7.23 -6.23 -7.36
C PHE A 230 -7.59 -5.73 -8.76
N GLU A 231 -8.70 -5.03 -8.87
CA GLU A 231 -9.19 -4.49 -10.13
C GLU A 231 -9.64 -3.04 -9.97
N ASN A 232 -9.07 -2.13 -10.80
CA ASN A 232 -9.47 -0.72 -10.88
C ASN A 232 -9.48 -0.01 -9.51
N CYS A 233 -8.47 -0.23 -8.69
CA CYS A 233 -8.35 0.39 -7.38
C CYS A 233 -7.31 1.52 -7.37
N THR A 234 -7.57 2.57 -6.56
CA THR A 234 -6.66 3.72 -6.44
C THR A 234 -6.30 3.97 -4.98
N ALA A 235 -5.02 4.18 -4.70
CA ALA A 235 -4.50 4.63 -3.42
C ALA A 235 -3.77 5.98 -3.57
N ASP A 236 -4.33 7.04 -2.99
CA ASP A 236 -3.72 8.37 -2.87
C ASP A 236 -3.35 8.62 -1.41
N VAL A 237 -2.34 7.88 -0.93
CA VAL A 237 -2.01 7.77 0.49
C VAL A 237 -0.52 8.03 0.70
N LYS A 238 -0.20 8.95 1.62
CA LYS A 238 1.18 9.11 2.09
C LYS A 238 1.53 7.95 3.01
N VAL A 239 2.56 7.18 2.65
CA VAL A 239 3.00 6.01 3.40
C VAL A 239 4.32 6.28 4.10
N ASN A 240 4.35 6.02 5.42
CA ASN A 240 5.56 6.05 6.23
C ASN A 240 5.79 4.64 6.79
N GLY A 241 6.72 3.90 6.19
CA GLY A 241 7.07 2.54 6.59
C GLY A 241 8.37 2.46 7.37
N TYR A 242 8.58 1.35 8.06
CA TYR A 242 9.89 1.04 8.64
C TYR A 242 10.48 -0.25 8.02
N SER A 243 9.72 -1.30 7.82
CA SER A 243 10.22 -2.57 7.25
C SER A 243 9.96 -2.65 5.74
N THR A 244 8.74 -2.90 5.33
CA THR A 244 8.34 -2.99 3.92
C THR A 244 7.29 -1.93 3.63
N ALA A 245 7.47 -1.14 2.58
CA ALA A 245 6.55 -0.06 2.26
C ALA A 245 6.20 -0.01 0.77
N GLY A 246 4.91 0.17 0.46
CA GLY A 246 4.41 0.36 -0.90
C GLY A 246 3.27 1.38 -0.99
N GLY A 247 3.21 2.13 -2.07
CA GLY A 247 2.14 3.11 -2.26
C GLY A 247 0.76 2.47 -2.41
N PHE A 248 0.69 1.22 -2.88
CA PHE A 248 -0.54 0.44 -3.03
C PHE A 248 -0.56 -0.79 -2.10
N VAL A 249 0.45 -1.65 -2.19
CA VAL A 249 0.59 -2.87 -1.38
C VAL A 249 1.97 -2.95 -0.74
N GLY A 250 2.04 -3.32 0.56
CA GLY A 250 3.31 -3.49 1.24
C GLY A 250 4.03 -4.77 0.81
N ASN A 251 3.40 -5.90 1.06
CA ASN A 251 3.88 -7.23 0.70
C ASN A 251 2.76 -8.05 0.05
N THR A 252 3.08 -8.86 -0.96
CA THR A 252 2.07 -9.69 -1.62
C THR A 252 2.63 -10.98 -2.18
N PHE A 253 1.80 -12.05 -2.17
CA PHE A 253 2.07 -13.36 -2.74
C PHE A 253 0.91 -13.80 -3.64
N ALA A 254 1.22 -14.49 -4.74
CA ALA A 254 0.24 -15.17 -5.59
C ALA A 254 -1.00 -14.31 -5.86
N SER A 255 -0.78 -13.08 -6.31
CA SER A 255 -1.83 -12.07 -6.42
C SER A 255 -1.87 -11.46 -7.83
N GLU A 256 -3.03 -10.94 -8.21
CA GLU A 256 -3.20 -10.28 -9.50
C GLU A 256 -3.65 -8.83 -9.32
N PHE A 257 -3.02 -7.93 -10.07
CA PHE A 257 -3.33 -6.50 -10.06
C PHE A 257 -3.62 -6.06 -11.50
N THR A 258 -4.79 -5.49 -11.73
CA THR A 258 -5.18 -4.95 -13.03
C THR A 258 -5.77 -3.56 -12.89
N GLY A 259 -5.22 -2.58 -13.64
CA GLY A 259 -5.75 -1.22 -13.67
C GLY A 259 -5.62 -0.47 -12.34
N CYS A 260 -4.64 -0.80 -11.49
CA CYS A 260 -4.48 -0.24 -10.16
C CYS A 260 -3.48 0.92 -10.13
N VAL A 261 -3.72 1.93 -9.28
CA VAL A 261 -2.93 3.16 -9.24
C VAL A 261 -2.52 3.52 -7.82
N ALA A 262 -1.24 3.79 -7.59
CA ALA A 262 -0.68 4.42 -6.40
C ALA A 262 -0.26 5.85 -6.72
N LYS A 263 -0.74 6.85 -5.93
CA LYS A 263 -0.47 8.27 -6.18
C LYS A 263 0.37 8.94 -5.10
N GLY A 264 0.24 8.50 -3.84
CA GLY A 264 0.88 9.12 -2.70
C GLY A 264 2.36 8.77 -2.58
N ASP A 265 3.11 9.65 -1.92
CA ASP A 265 4.54 9.46 -1.64
C ASP A 265 4.78 8.34 -0.63
N VAL A 266 5.90 7.63 -0.78
CA VAL A 266 6.33 6.55 0.11
C VAL A 266 7.67 6.88 0.73
N THR A 267 7.73 6.89 2.06
CA THR A 267 8.97 7.04 2.83
C THR A 267 9.19 5.80 3.71
N SER A 268 10.42 5.26 3.74
CA SER A 268 10.74 4.08 4.56
C SER A 268 12.19 4.10 5.08
N TYR A 269 12.45 3.29 6.10
CA TYR A 269 13.79 3.14 6.69
C TYR A 269 14.31 1.70 6.70
N GLY A 270 13.54 0.74 6.18
CA GLY A 270 13.72 -0.66 6.45
C GLY A 270 14.28 -1.53 5.31
N TRP A 271 13.50 -2.39 4.69
CA TRP A 271 14.00 -3.49 3.87
C TRP A 271 13.69 -3.39 2.38
N CYS A 272 12.45 -3.08 2.02
CA CYS A 272 12.01 -2.95 0.63
C CYS A 272 10.98 -1.83 0.48
N THR A 273 11.22 -0.92 -0.45
CA THR A 273 10.35 0.24 -0.67
C THR A 273 10.05 0.44 -2.15
N GLY A 274 8.76 0.56 -2.50
CA GLY A 274 8.34 0.84 -3.86
C GLY A 274 7.15 1.79 -3.94
N GLY A 275 7.05 2.50 -5.04
CA GLY A 275 5.95 3.44 -5.27
C GLY A 275 4.59 2.74 -5.43
N PHE A 276 4.57 1.50 -5.93
CA PHE A 276 3.37 0.65 -5.97
C PHE A 276 3.45 -0.46 -4.91
N ALA A 277 4.50 -1.28 -4.93
CA ALA A 277 4.66 -2.43 -4.05
C ALA A 277 6.01 -2.41 -3.32
N GLY A 278 6.01 -2.69 -2.02
CA GLY A 278 7.26 -2.96 -1.32
C GLY A 278 7.90 -4.25 -1.84
N VAL A 279 7.13 -5.34 -1.83
CA VAL A 279 7.57 -6.66 -2.28
C VAL A 279 6.49 -7.36 -3.10
N LEU A 280 6.90 -7.97 -4.20
CA LEU A 280 6.12 -8.88 -5.04
C LEU A 280 6.75 -10.27 -4.99
N TYR A 281 6.03 -11.26 -4.47
CA TYR A 281 6.48 -12.64 -4.39
C TYR A 281 5.63 -13.57 -5.26
N TRP A 282 6.19 -14.69 -5.60
CA TRP A 282 5.66 -15.90 -6.22
C TRP A 282 4.28 -15.77 -6.89
N ASP A 283 4.20 -16.18 -8.14
CA ASP A 283 2.96 -16.24 -8.93
C ASP A 283 2.17 -14.91 -8.94
N THR A 284 2.87 -13.77 -8.78
CA THR A 284 2.23 -12.46 -8.78
C THR A 284 2.26 -11.84 -10.16
N THR A 285 1.09 -11.40 -10.62
CA THR A 285 0.93 -10.73 -11.92
C THR A 285 0.40 -9.31 -11.74
N VAL A 286 1.08 -8.33 -12.37
CA VAL A 286 0.71 -6.91 -12.35
C VAL A 286 0.56 -6.41 -13.79
N LYS A 287 -0.60 -5.89 -14.14
CA LYS A 287 -0.90 -5.39 -15.49
C LYS A 287 -1.60 -4.05 -15.46
N HIS A 288 -1.18 -3.15 -16.35
CA HIS A 288 -1.83 -1.83 -16.52
C HIS A 288 -1.91 -1.05 -15.21
N CYS A 289 -0.82 -1.05 -14.43
CA CYS A 289 -0.75 -0.39 -13.12
C CYS A 289 0.22 0.80 -13.15
N ALA A 290 0.02 1.77 -12.24
CA ALA A 290 0.84 2.96 -12.19
C ALA A 290 1.24 3.34 -10.76
N ALA A 291 2.47 3.87 -10.60
CA ALA A 291 2.97 4.51 -9.39
C ALA A 291 3.40 5.94 -9.73
N PHE A 292 2.76 6.93 -9.12
CA PHE A 292 3.03 8.35 -9.38
C PHE A 292 3.77 9.04 -8.22
N GLY A 293 3.66 8.52 -6.99
CA GLY A 293 4.29 9.07 -5.80
C GLY A 293 5.81 8.93 -5.82
N ASN A 294 6.50 9.88 -5.17
CA ASN A 294 7.93 9.79 -4.95
C ASN A 294 8.26 8.72 -3.91
N VAL A 295 9.43 8.09 -4.06
CA VAL A 295 9.93 7.08 -3.14
C VAL A 295 11.21 7.59 -2.50
N GLU A 296 11.21 7.75 -1.18
CA GLU A 296 12.41 8.12 -0.41
C GLU A 296 12.68 7.07 0.66
N ALA A 297 13.85 6.44 0.62
CA ALA A 297 14.15 5.36 1.55
C ALA A 297 15.60 5.34 2.03
N GLY A 298 15.79 4.97 3.31
CA GLY A 298 17.06 4.58 3.87
C GLY A 298 17.40 3.11 3.66
N ASP A 299 16.75 2.49 2.70
CA ASP A 299 16.57 1.07 2.49
C ASP A 299 17.55 0.44 1.52
N TRP A 300 17.57 -0.88 1.53
CA TRP A 300 18.43 -1.68 0.66
C TRP A 300 17.85 -1.84 -0.75
N ARG A 301 16.53 -2.08 -0.89
CA ARG A 301 15.85 -2.32 -2.16
C ARG A 301 14.81 -1.25 -2.43
N ILE A 302 15.08 -0.41 -3.40
CA ILE A 302 14.25 0.76 -3.65
C ILE A 302 13.89 0.83 -5.13
N GLY A 303 12.59 0.88 -5.44
CA GLY A 303 12.11 1.00 -6.81
C GLY A 303 10.98 2.01 -6.95
N GLY A 304 10.94 2.71 -8.06
CA GLY A 304 9.84 3.63 -8.35
C GLY A 304 8.49 2.92 -8.44
N PHE A 305 8.48 1.64 -8.88
CA PHE A 305 7.30 0.77 -8.88
C PHE A 305 7.35 -0.25 -7.76
N ALA A 306 8.37 -1.11 -7.71
CA ALA A 306 8.51 -2.12 -6.69
C ALA A 306 9.92 -2.15 -6.10
N GLY A 307 10.04 -2.32 -4.77
CA GLY A 307 11.33 -2.48 -4.11
C GLY A 307 11.99 -3.80 -4.46
N PHE A 308 11.23 -4.87 -4.43
CA PHE A 308 11.70 -6.23 -4.65
C PHE A 308 10.70 -7.10 -5.40
N ALA A 309 11.19 -7.92 -6.31
CA ALA A 309 10.42 -8.95 -7.00
C ALA A 309 11.16 -10.28 -6.97
N GLN A 310 10.47 -11.36 -6.59
CA GLN A 310 11.09 -12.68 -6.46
C GLN A 310 10.18 -13.77 -7.02
N THR A 311 10.74 -14.62 -7.86
CA THR A 311 10.19 -15.89 -8.37
C THR A 311 8.80 -15.77 -9.00
N ASN A 312 8.69 -16.04 -10.29
CA ASN A 312 7.45 -16.02 -11.07
C ASN A 312 6.59 -14.75 -10.92
N VAL A 313 7.24 -13.58 -11.01
CA VAL A 313 6.56 -12.29 -10.99
C VAL A 313 6.52 -11.71 -12.39
N THR A 314 5.35 -11.38 -12.88
CA THR A 314 5.18 -10.70 -14.17
C THR A 314 4.63 -9.30 -13.96
N ILE A 315 5.34 -8.27 -14.46
CA ILE A 315 4.84 -6.89 -14.48
C ILE A 315 4.79 -6.44 -15.94
N ALA A 316 3.60 -6.08 -16.41
CA ALA A 316 3.39 -5.71 -17.80
C ALA A 316 2.62 -4.40 -17.96
N ASN A 317 2.95 -3.63 -19.00
CA ASN A 317 2.26 -2.38 -19.38
C ASN A 317 2.07 -1.42 -18.19
N SER A 318 3.11 -1.22 -17.39
CA SER A 318 3.03 -0.48 -16.12
C SER A 318 4.07 0.65 -16.07
N ILE A 319 3.78 1.69 -15.27
CA ILE A 319 4.61 2.89 -15.20
C ILE A 319 4.98 3.26 -13.76
N ALA A 320 6.23 3.71 -13.55
CA ALA A 320 6.68 4.41 -12.36
C ALA A 320 7.05 5.84 -12.75
N ALA A 321 6.35 6.84 -12.22
CA ALA A 321 6.55 8.24 -12.62
C ALA A 321 7.21 9.10 -11.53
N GLY A 322 7.13 8.69 -10.26
CA GLY A 322 7.74 9.37 -9.13
C GLY A 322 9.27 9.26 -9.10
N ASP A 323 9.92 10.25 -8.49
CA ASP A 323 11.37 10.22 -8.28
C ASP A 323 11.74 9.20 -7.19
N VAL A 324 12.91 8.57 -7.35
CA VAL A 324 13.48 7.59 -6.41
C VAL A 324 14.70 8.18 -5.74
N LYS A 325 14.69 8.22 -4.41
CA LYS A 325 15.81 8.73 -3.61
C LYS A 325 16.24 7.72 -2.55
N SER A 326 17.47 7.22 -2.68
CA SER A 326 18.10 6.41 -1.64
C SER A 326 18.95 7.27 -0.72
N ASN A 327 18.68 7.20 0.57
CA ASN A 327 19.50 7.83 1.61
C ASN A 327 20.51 6.87 2.23
N LEU A 328 20.60 5.62 1.75
CA LEU A 328 21.51 4.61 2.26
C LEU A 328 22.96 4.99 1.96
N SER A 329 23.77 5.09 3.00
CA SER A 329 25.20 5.47 2.90
C SER A 329 26.18 4.35 3.28
N ASN A 330 25.73 3.38 4.08
CA ASN A 330 26.61 2.38 4.70
C ASN A 330 26.62 1.02 3.99
N TRP A 331 25.56 0.71 3.22
CA TRP A 331 25.41 -0.54 2.48
C TRP A 331 25.26 -0.24 0.99
N ASP A 332 25.23 -1.28 0.19
CA ASP A 332 25.09 -1.19 -1.25
C ASP A 332 23.60 -1.04 -1.65
N PRO A 333 23.11 0.17 -1.98
CA PRO A 333 21.72 0.35 -2.34
C PRO A 333 21.44 -0.31 -3.70
N LYS A 334 20.33 -1.04 -3.78
CA LYS A 334 19.78 -1.56 -5.02
C LYS A 334 18.63 -0.67 -5.44
N ALA A 335 18.93 0.37 -6.21
CA ALA A 335 17.99 1.42 -6.56
C ALA A 335 17.69 1.42 -8.07
N GLY A 336 16.42 1.24 -8.43
CA GLY A 336 15.95 1.29 -9.81
C GLY A 336 14.81 2.28 -10.00
N GLY A 337 14.78 2.93 -11.14
CA GLY A 337 13.66 3.82 -11.48
C GLY A 337 12.31 3.09 -11.53
N PHE A 338 12.33 1.77 -11.78
CA PHE A 338 11.15 0.91 -11.75
C PHE A 338 11.24 -0.18 -10.68
N LEU A 339 12.26 -1.03 -10.71
CA LEU A 339 12.43 -2.15 -9.79
C LEU A 339 13.79 -2.06 -9.08
N GLY A 340 13.80 -2.17 -7.74
CA GLY A 340 15.03 -2.16 -6.94
C GLY A 340 15.88 -3.39 -7.18
N GLU A 341 15.32 -4.56 -6.92
CA GLU A 341 16.01 -5.85 -7.13
C GLU A 341 15.07 -6.92 -7.67
N ALA A 342 15.58 -7.73 -8.60
CA ALA A 342 14.99 -8.98 -9.01
C ALA A 342 15.82 -10.15 -8.48
N LEU A 343 15.17 -11.13 -7.86
CA LEU A 343 15.82 -12.32 -7.32
C LEU A 343 15.08 -13.60 -7.75
N TYR A 344 15.84 -14.64 -8.04
CA TYR A 344 15.36 -16.00 -8.19
C TYR A 344 15.83 -16.86 -7.01
N ASP A 345 14.91 -17.49 -6.30
CA ASP A 345 15.24 -18.39 -5.20
C ASP A 345 15.09 -19.85 -5.63
N LYS A 346 16.24 -20.51 -5.84
CA LYS A 346 16.28 -21.95 -6.18
C LYS A 346 15.83 -22.86 -5.05
N GLY A 347 15.80 -22.38 -3.80
CA GLY A 347 15.61 -23.22 -2.60
C GLY A 347 14.17 -23.71 -2.40
N ASN A 348 13.17 -23.01 -2.96
CA ASN A 348 11.76 -23.29 -2.73
C ASN A 348 11.02 -23.94 -3.90
N ASN A 349 11.67 -24.13 -5.05
CA ASN A 349 11.00 -24.53 -6.29
C ASN A 349 11.37 -25.91 -6.82
N ASN A 350 11.43 -26.96 -6.03
CA ASN A 350 11.56 -28.36 -6.50
C ASN A 350 12.41 -28.55 -7.80
N GLY A 351 13.38 -27.64 -8.07
CA GLY A 351 14.27 -27.71 -9.21
C GLY A 351 13.68 -27.28 -10.57
N GLN A 352 12.55 -26.61 -10.63
CA GLN A 352 12.02 -26.05 -11.88
C GLN A 352 12.73 -24.76 -12.27
N GLU A 353 13.45 -24.75 -13.37
CA GLU A 353 14.25 -23.62 -13.86
C GLU A 353 13.44 -22.52 -14.61
N SER A 354 12.13 -22.58 -14.66
CA SER A 354 11.28 -21.79 -15.58
C SER A 354 10.59 -20.57 -14.98
N GLU A 355 10.85 -20.23 -13.73
CA GLU A 355 10.08 -19.20 -13.00
C GLU A 355 10.89 -17.91 -12.82
N PHE A 356 10.76 -17.01 -13.79
CA PHE A 356 11.53 -15.75 -13.86
C PHE A 356 10.72 -14.55 -13.38
N VAL A 357 11.43 -13.49 -12.95
CA VAL A 357 10.85 -12.15 -12.93
C VAL A 357 10.78 -11.64 -14.37
N LYS A 358 9.61 -11.16 -14.81
CA LYS A 358 9.36 -10.70 -16.16
C LYS A 358 8.84 -9.27 -16.16
N LEU A 359 9.54 -8.38 -16.87
CA LEU A 359 9.11 -7.01 -17.14
C LEU A 359 8.79 -6.85 -18.61
N GLU A 360 7.56 -6.46 -18.96
CA GLU A 360 7.11 -6.26 -20.32
C GLU A 360 6.50 -4.88 -20.52
N LYS A 361 7.05 -4.10 -21.45
CA LYS A 361 6.54 -2.76 -21.82
C LYS A 361 6.31 -1.87 -20.58
N CYS A 362 7.27 -1.88 -19.64
CA CYS A 362 7.25 -1.04 -18.46
C CYS A 362 8.11 0.22 -18.67
N HIS A 363 7.75 1.32 -18.00
CA HIS A 363 8.48 2.58 -18.10
C HIS A 363 8.80 3.18 -16.74
N ALA A 364 10.03 3.69 -16.57
CA ALA A 364 10.47 4.48 -15.43
C ALA A 364 10.67 5.94 -15.83
N ALA A 365 9.81 6.84 -15.39
CA ALA A 365 9.84 8.26 -15.73
C ALA A 365 10.50 9.14 -14.67
N GLY A 366 10.71 8.62 -13.47
CA GLY A 366 11.30 9.32 -12.32
C GLY A 366 12.82 9.44 -12.38
N LYS A 367 13.38 10.41 -11.66
CA LYS A 367 14.81 10.55 -11.44
C LYS A 367 15.27 9.61 -10.32
N VAL A 368 16.35 8.88 -10.53
CA VAL A 368 17.00 8.07 -9.49
C VAL A 368 18.17 8.84 -8.89
N THR A 369 18.16 9.02 -7.58
CA THR A 369 19.23 9.67 -6.83
C THR A 369 19.64 8.81 -5.63
N THR A 370 20.93 8.75 -5.34
CA THR A 370 21.45 7.95 -4.22
C THR A 370 22.51 8.74 -3.46
N ALA A 371 22.58 8.53 -2.15
CA ALA A 371 23.65 9.08 -1.31
C ALA A 371 24.99 8.39 -1.58
N LYS A 372 24.97 7.12 -1.98
CA LYS A 372 26.14 6.31 -2.33
C LYS A 372 26.18 6.09 -3.84
N THR A 373 27.30 6.41 -4.49
CA THR A 373 27.41 6.39 -5.97
C THR A 373 27.97 5.08 -6.54
N ASP A 374 28.52 4.21 -5.71
CA ASP A 374 29.08 2.90 -6.07
C ASP A 374 28.12 1.72 -5.82
N GLY A 375 26.83 2.02 -5.60
CA GLY A 375 25.78 1.02 -5.43
C GLY A 375 25.24 0.46 -6.76
N SER A 376 24.35 -0.52 -6.64
CA SER A 376 23.61 -1.11 -7.76
C SER A 376 22.48 -0.19 -8.20
N ILE A 377 22.78 0.79 -9.08
CA ILE A 377 21.88 1.87 -9.45
C ILE A 377 21.57 1.83 -10.94
N GLY A 378 20.31 1.68 -11.29
CA GLY A 378 19.87 1.63 -12.69
C GLY A 378 18.69 2.54 -13.01
N GLY A 379 18.62 2.99 -14.26
CA GLY A 379 17.51 3.80 -14.74
C GLY A 379 16.17 3.07 -14.71
N LEU A 380 16.17 1.74 -14.91
CA LEU A 380 15.01 0.86 -14.80
C LEU A 380 15.14 -0.10 -13.61
N LEU A 381 16.20 -0.89 -13.54
CA LEU A 381 16.44 -1.96 -12.58
C LEU A 381 17.73 -1.71 -11.80
N GLY A 382 17.69 -1.73 -10.47
CA GLY A 382 18.87 -1.58 -9.64
C GLY A 382 19.79 -2.80 -9.72
N SER A 383 19.29 -3.99 -9.43
CA SER A 383 20.07 -5.23 -9.44
C SER A 383 19.29 -6.42 -9.99
N ASP A 384 19.95 -7.24 -10.84
CA ASP A 384 19.50 -8.57 -11.23
C ASP A 384 20.44 -9.62 -10.60
N GLU A 385 20.06 -10.16 -9.45
CA GLU A 385 20.81 -11.25 -8.82
C GLU A 385 20.34 -12.64 -9.28
N SER A 386 19.20 -12.69 -9.96
CA SER A 386 18.66 -13.94 -10.51
C SER A 386 19.43 -14.43 -11.72
N LYS A 387 20.09 -13.53 -12.45
CA LYS A 387 20.69 -13.76 -13.77
C LYS A 387 19.72 -14.27 -14.84
N ASN A 388 18.43 -14.23 -14.55
CA ASN A 388 17.35 -14.82 -15.35
C ASN A 388 16.11 -13.92 -15.41
N ILE A 389 16.24 -12.60 -15.22
CA ILE A 389 15.13 -11.69 -15.47
C ILE A 389 14.88 -11.56 -16.98
N SER A 390 13.62 -11.60 -17.38
CA SER A 390 13.20 -11.25 -18.74
C SER A 390 12.73 -9.81 -18.80
N VAL A 391 13.41 -8.97 -19.60
CA VAL A 391 13.01 -7.56 -19.79
C VAL A 391 12.76 -7.32 -21.28
N VAL A 392 11.52 -7.03 -21.65
CA VAL A 392 11.10 -6.87 -23.04
C VAL A 392 10.34 -5.57 -23.26
N GLY A 393 10.85 -4.72 -24.17
CA GLY A 393 10.19 -3.47 -24.56
C GLY A 393 10.06 -2.45 -23.44
N CYS A 394 10.89 -2.53 -22.43
CA CYS A 394 10.90 -1.59 -21.30
C CYS A 394 11.79 -0.39 -21.59
N SER A 395 11.55 0.72 -20.88
CA SER A 395 12.30 1.96 -21.05
C SER A 395 12.42 2.77 -19.77
N PHE A 396 13.36 3.73 -19.76
CA PHE A 396 13.51 4.70 -18.68
C PHE A 396 13.84 6.09 -19.22
N ASP A 397 13.57 7.14 -18.44
CA ASP A 397 13.87 8.52 -18.81
C ASP A 397 15.38 8.77 -18.80
N ASN A 398 15.96 8.91 -19.98
CA ASN A 398 17.38 9.15 -20.16
C ASN A 398 17.80 10.63 -20.01
N VAL A 399 16.86 11.55 -19.97
CA VAL A 399 17.17 12.97 -19.70
C VAL A 399 17.40 13.16 -18.21
N LYS A 400 16.51 12.61 -17.39
CA LYS A 400 16.65 12.65 -15.92
C LYS A 400 17.79 11.76 -15.40
N ASN A 401 18.09 10.68 -16.10
CA ASN A 401 19.04 9.63 -15.70
C ASN A 401 20.17 9.42 -16.72
N ALA A 402 20.69 10.50 -17.31
CA ALA A 402 21.66 10.46 -18.41
C ALA A 402 22.96 9.69 -18.10
N SER A 403 23.35 9.59 -16.83
CA SER A 403 24.55 8.87 -16.38
C SER A 403 24.30 7.43 -15.98
N LEU A 404 23.04 6.97 -15.97
CA LEU A 404 22.69 5.63 -15.50
C LEU A 404 22.55 4.64 -16.67
N ALA A 405 23.03 3.41 -16.44
CA ALA A 405 22.68 2.27 -17.26
C ALA A 405 21.20 1.86 -16.98
N GLY A 406 20.59 1.11 -17.88
CA GLY A 406 19.27 0.55 -17.64
C GLY A 406 19.22 -0.41 -16.45
N VAL A 407 20.31 -1.19 -16.24
CA VAL A 407 20.53 -2.11 -15.09
C VAL A 407 21.79 -1.67 -14.36
N GLY A 408 21.71 -1.55 -13.04
CA GLY A 408 22.82 -1.06 -12.21
C GLY A 408 23.91 -2.08 -11.98
N SER A 409 23.58 -3.33 -11.63
CA SER A 409 24.54 -4.39 -11.39
C SER A 409 24.08 -5.74 -11.93
N ASN A 410 25.06 -6.64 -12.15
CA ASN A 410 24.89 -7.98 -12.74
C ASN A 410 24.26 -8.01 -14.14
N PRO A 411 24.69 -7.16 -15.10
CA PRO A 411 24.10 -7.06 -16.44
C PRO A 411 24.54 -8.25 -17.34
N THR A 412 24.40 -9.48 -16.87
CA THR A 412 24.78 -10.69 -17.66
C THR A 412 23.66 -11.17 -18.59
N GLY A 413 22.45 -10.61 -18.45
CA GLY A 413 21.30 -10.93 -19.29
C GLY A 413 21.20 -10.06 -20.56
N THR A 414 20.42 -10.52 -21.53
CA THR A 414 20.01 -9.69 -22.68
C THR A 414 18.76 -8.92 -22.28
N TYR A 415 18.91 -7.61 -22.06
CA TYR A 415 17.80 -6.76 -21.63
C TYR A 415 17.28 -5.95 -22.80
N GLY A 416 16.01 -6.08 -23.16
CA GLY A 416 15.31 -5.23 -24.12
C GLY A 416 14.92 -3.88 -23.50
N ILE A 417 15.90 -3.11 -23.03
CA ILE A 417 15.72 -1.80 -22.39
C ILE A 417 16.11 -0.69 -23.37
N THR A 418 15.26 0.30 -23.49
CA THR A 418 15.50 1.48 -24.31
C THR A 418 15.60 2.72 -23.42
N ALA A 419 16.66 3.50 -23.57
CA ALA A 419 16.75 4.83 -22.99
C ALA A 419 15.94 5.81 -23.85
N GLN A 420 14.89 6.41 -23.30
CA GLN A 420 13.98 7.28 -24.04
C GLN A 420 13.63 8.54 -23.26
N ASN A 421 13.28 9.62 -23.96
CA ASN A 421 12.70 10.79 -23.32
C ASN A 421 11.23 10.48 -22.95
N THR A 422 10.84 10.71 -21.70
CA THR A 422 9.49 10.45 -21.18
C THR A 422 8.39 11.11 -22.02
N ALA A 423 8.64 12.30 -22.58
CA ALA A 423 7.68 12.98 -23.43
C ALA A 423 7.32 12.18 -24.70
N ALA A 424 8.25 11.33 -25.20
CA ALA A 424 8.00 10.47 -26.37
C ALA A 424 7.22 9.19 -25.99
N VAL A 425 7.25 8.77 -24.73
CA VAL A 425 6.59 7.55 -24.24
C VAL A 425 5.17 7.84 -23.74
N ALA A 426 4.93 9.05 -23.23
CA ALA A 426 3.64 9.45 -22.65
C ALA A 426 2.46 9.34 -23.64
N SER A 427 2.71 9.48 -24.95
CA SER A 427 1.66 9.35 -25.98
C SER A 427 1.15 7.92 -26.22
N GLY A 428 1.82 6.89 -25.71
CA GLY A 428 1.44 5.49 -25.96
C GLY A 428 1.03 4.69 -24.73
N ILE A 429 1.52 5.05 -23.55
CA ILE A 429 1.24 4.32 -22.29
C ILE A 429 0.25 5.09 -21.42
N CYS A 430 0.28 6.43 -21.46
CA CYS A 430 -0.53 7.26 -20.57
C CYS A 430 -1.97 7.49 -21.05
N GLU A 431 -2.33 7.19 -22.29
CA GLU A 431 -3.73 7.37 -22.78
C GLU A 431 -4.78 6.54 -22.01
N ASN A 432 -4.36 5.57 -21.20
CA ASN A 432 -5.26 4.71 -20.43
C ASN A 432 -5.31 5.04 -18.92
N TYR A 433 -4.59 6.09 -18.44
CA TYR A 433 -4.48 6.39 -17.00
C TYR A 433 -4.97 7.79 -16.60
N TYR A 434 -5.54 8.57 -17.52
CA TYR A 434 -6.13 9.89 -17.27
C TYR A 434 -7.64 9.89 -17.44
#